data_6292c3da51228c02d8d24938feaef4d7
#
_entry.id   6292c3da51228c02d8d24938feaef4d7
#
_cell.length_a   1.000
_cell.length_b   1.000
_cell.length_c   1.000
_cell.angle_alpha   90.00
_cell.angle_beta   90.00
_cell.angle_gamma   90.00
#
_symmetry.space_group_name_H-M   'P 1'
#
loop_
_entity.id
_entity.type
_entity.pdbx_description
1 polymer ?
#
loop_
_entity_poly.entity_id
_entity_poly.type
_entity_poly.pdbx_seq_one_letter_code
_entity_poly.pdbx_strand_id
1 'polypeptide(L)'
;LRTMASPAPAPHTLADFALAAEQALDAATWAYFNGGAGDEATLHANAAAWQALPLWPRVLQPLAGGHTRVALAGHELAHPILLAPVAHQRLAHSDGEWASALAAAAQGAGYVLGTQSSVPMEQVAEAVLADPGRGPLWFQLYWQADRGFNRALVQRAEAAGFEAIVLTVDAPVQGVRDRERRAGFALPPGVHAVHLQDAPAVPPADGTYCAGLPAHAPTW
;
A
#
# COMPACT_ATOMS: atom_id res chain seq x y z
N LEU A 1 20.97 -39.61 -3.87
CA LEU A 1 20.74 -38.79 -2.67
C LEU A 1 20.68 -37.33 -3.12
N ARG A 2 19.49 -36.73 -3.14
CA ARG A 2 19.30 -35.29 -3.30
C ARG A 2 19.73 -34.66 -1.97
N THR A 3 20.82 -33.93 -1.96
CA THR A 3 21.21 -33.08 -0.85
C THR A 3 20.05 -32.09 -0.60
N MET A 4 19.37 -32.23 0.51
CA MET A 4 18.41 -31.25 0.98
C MET A 4 19.18 -29.95 1.19
N ALA A 5 18.91 -28.94 0.36
CA ALA A 5 19.45 -27.60 0.59
C ALA A 5 19.03 -27.16 2.00
N SER A 6 19.97 -26.66 2.78
CA SER A 6 19.65 -26.08 4.09
C SER A 6 18.62 -24.98 3.90
N PRO A 7 17.57 -24.89 4.73
CA PRO A 7 16.60 -23.82 4.62
C PRO A 7 17.35 -22.48 4.68
N ALA A 8 16.96 -21.55 3.81
CA ALA A 8 17.52 -20.20 3.85
C ALA A 8 17.32 -19.59 5.24
N PRO A 9 18.29 -18.83 5.78
CA PRO A 9 18.13 -18.19 7.08
C PRO A 9 16.91 -17.28 7.08
N ALA A 10 16.21 -17.23 8.21
CA ALA A 10 15.06 -16.35 8.36
C ALA A 10 15.46 -14.87 8.12
N PRO A 11 14.65 -14.08 7.41
CA PRO A 11 14.93 -12.65 7.21
C PRO A 11 14.98 -11.91 8.56
N HIS A 12 15.99 -11.06 8.76
CA HIS A 12 16.17 -10.25 9.98
C HIS A 12 15.99 -8.76 9.73
N THR A 13 16.15 -8.30 8.50
CA THR A 13 16.03 -6.90 8.10
C THR A 13 15.04 -6.75 6.97
N LEU A 14 14.53 -5.52 6.73
CA LEU A 14 13.67 -5.23 5.57
C LEU A 14 14.37 -5.54 4.23
N ALA A 15 15.70 -5.39 4.18
CA ALA A 15 16.48 -5.76 3.00
C ALA A 15 16.47 -7.27 2.77
N ASP A 16 16.55 -8.08 3.84
CA ASP A 16 16.46 -9.54 3.72
C ASP A 16 15.07 -9.98 3.24
N PHE A 17 14.00 -9.32 3.71
CA PHE A 17 12.64 -9.57 3.20
C PHE A 17 12.51 -9.21 1.72
N ALA A 18 13.12 -8.10 1.27
CA ALA A 18 13.11 -7.73 -0.15
C ALA A 18 13.82 -8.79 -1.01
N LEU A 19 14.98 -9.29 -0.57
CA LEU A 19 15.71 -10.36 -1.26
C LEU A 19 14.89 -11.67 -1.29
N ALA A 20 14.24 -12.02 -0.19
CA ALA A 20 13.39 -13.20 -0.14
C ALA A 20 12.17 -13.07 -1.05
N ALA A 21 11.57 -11.89 -1.12
CA ALA A 21 10.46 -11.60 -2.02
C ALA A 21 10.86 -11.68 -3.49
N GLU A 22 12.04 -11.15 -3.87
CA GLU A 22 12.59 -11.27 -5.23
C GLU A 22 12.77 -12.73 -5.67
N GLN A 23 13.14 -13.62 -4.74
CA GLN A 23 13.29 -15.04 -5.01
C GLN A 23 11.96 -15.80 -5.08
N ALA A 24 10.94 -15.30 -4.39
CA ALA A 24 9.64 -15.95 -4.28
C ALA A 24 8.65 -15.52 -5.39
N LEU A 25 8.79 -14.31 -5.91
CA LEU A 25 7.92 -13.75 -6.93
C LEU A 25 8.47 -13.99 -8.33
N ASP A 26 7.58 -14.06 -9.32
CA ASP A 26 8.00 -14.01 -10.71
C ASP A 26 8.55 -12.62 -11.08
N ALA A 27 9.35 -12.56 -12.14
CA ALA A 27 10.07 -11.34 -12.53
C ALA A 27 9.13 -10.16 -12.87
N ALA A 28 7.93 -10.44 -13.40
CA ALA A 28 6.95 -9.39 -13.74
C ALA A 28 6.29 -8.83 -12.49
N THR A 29 5.86 -9.68 -11.57
CA THR A 29 5.32 -9.28 -10.27
C THR A 29 6.36 -8.52 -9.44
N TRP A 30 7.60 -8.99 -9.42
CA TRP A 30 8.69 -8.27 -8.76
C TRP A 30 8.94 -6.89 -9.35
N ALA A 31 8.94 -6.76 -10.69
CA ALA A 31 9.06 -5.47 -11.36
C ALA A 31 7.92 -4.51 -11.02
N TYR A 32 6.70 -5.03 -10.86
CA TYR A 32 5.54 -4.25 -10.43
C TYR A 32 5.72 -3.68 -9.01
N PHE A 33 6.06 -4.50 -8.03
CA PHE A 33 6.18 -4.03 -6.64
C PHE A 33 7.43 -3.20 -6.38
N ASN A 34 8.57 -3.55 -7.00
CA ASN A 34 9.86 -2.96 -6.69
C ASN A 34 10.38 -1.97 -7.76
N GLY A 35 9.66 -1.81 -8.87
CA GLY A 35 10.04 -0.90 -9.94
C GLY A 35 9.56 0.54 -9.69
N GLY A 36 10.32 1.50 -10.22
CA GLY A 36 10.00 2.92 -10.25
C GLY A 36 9.70 3.44 -11.65
N ALA A 37 9.42 4.73 -11.77
CA ALA A 37 9.19 5.39 -13.05
C ALA A 37 10.51 5.75 -13.76
N GLY A 38 10.53 5.66 -15.08
CA GLY A 38 11.65 6.00 -15.94
C GLY A 38 12.92 5.24 -15.58
N ASP A 39 14.00 5.97 -15.38
CA ASP A 39 15.31 5.45 -14.93
C ASP A 39 15.41 5.25 -13.40
N GLU A 40 14.30 5.38 -12.69
CA GLU A 40 14.19 5.16 -11.24
C GLU A 40 15.01 6.14 -10.37
N ALA A 41 15.37 7.30 -10.91
CA ALA A 41 16.16 8.29 -10.18
C ALA A 41 15.49 8.72 -8.87
N THR A 42 14.16 8.95 -8.89
CA THR A 42 13.41 9.31 -7.67
C THR A 42 13.31 8.15 -6.69
N LEU A 43 13.17 6.90 -7.15
CA LEU A 43 13.18 5.72 -6.29
C LEU A 43 14.49 5.63 -5.49
N HIS A 44 15.62 5.81 -6.17
CA HIS A 44 16.94 5.80 -5.52
C HIS A 44 17.15 7.01 -4.62
N ALA A 45 16.70 8.20 -5.04
CA ALA A 45 16.80 9.43 -4.25
C ALA A 45 15.99 9.34 -2.94
N ASN A 46 14.82 8.71 -2.95
CA ASN A 46 14.01 8.47 -1.74
C ASN A 46 14.76 7.64 -0.71
N ALA A 47 15.40 6.55 -1.13
CA ALA A 47 16.20 5.72 -0.23
C ALA A 47 17.43 6.48 0.32
N ALA A 48 18.13 7.21 -0.54
CA ALA A 48 19.29 8.01 -0.16
C ALA A 48 18.93 9.15 0.81
N ALA A 49 17.76 9.78 0.64
CA ALA A 49 17.29 10.85 1.53
C ALA A 49 17.08 10.33 2.96
N TRP A 50 16.53 9.14 3.16
CA TRP A 50 16.42 8.55 4.49
C TRP A 50 17.78 8.26 5.12
N GLN A 51 18.76 7.79 4.37
CA GLN A 51 20.12 7.54 4.83
C GLN A 51 20.87 8.83 5.19
N ALA A 52 20.50 9.94 4.56
CA ALA A 52 21.10 11.25 4.83
C ALA A 52 20.56 11.92 6.10
N LEU A 53 19.51 11.40 6.74
CA LEU A 53 18.95 11.93 7.97
C LEU A 53 19.65 11.33 9.20
N PRO A 54 20.59 12.05 9.84
CA PRO A 54 21.29 11.56 11.02
C PRO A 54 20.35 11.58 12.25
N LEU A 55 20.44 10.55 13.07
CA LEU A 55 19.88 10.58 14.40
C LEU A 55 20.85 11.32 15.34
N TRP A 56 20.37 12.37 16.00
CA TRP A 56 21.16 13.14 16.97
C TRP A 56 20.84 12.67 18.40
N PRO A 57 21.63 11.74 18.98
CA PRO A 57 21.34 11.19 20.31
C PRO A 57 21.54 12.25 21.39
N ARG A 58 20.66 12.26 22.38
CA ARG A 58 20.81 13.04 23.62
C ARG A 58 21.27 12.11 24.73
N VAL A 59 22.49 12.31 25.22
CA VAL A 59 23.03 11.52 26.32
C VAL A 59 22.55 12.03 27.67
N LEU A 60 22.67 11.22 28.72
CA LEU A 60 22.34 11.56 30.10
C LEU A 60 20.88 12.02 30.34
N GLN A 61 19.97 11.56 29.51
CA GLN A 61 18.54 11.79 29.70
C GLN A 61 17.91 10.67 30.51
N PRO A 62 16.93 10.96 31.40
CA PRO A 62 16.19 9.92 32.08
C PRO A 62 15.37 9.10 31.07
N LEU A 63 15.49 7.76 31.12
CA LEU A 63 14.77 6.85 30.23
C LEU A 63 13.55 6.20 30.91
N ALA A 64 13.35 6.45 32.22
CA ALA A 64 12.21 5.90 32.94
C ALA A 64 10.88 6.41 32.34
N GLY A 65 9.97 5.48 32.02
CA GLY A 65 8.70 5.81 31.38
C GLY A 65 8.76 6.10 29.89
N GLY A 66 9.92 5.91 29.24
CA GLY A 66 10.04 6.02 27.80
C GLY A 66 9.15 5.02 27.06
N HIS A 67 8.50 5.45 25.98
CA HIS A 67 7.64 4.62 25.16
C HIS A 67 7.59 5.14 23.72
N THR A 68 7.06 4.32 22.81
CA THR A 68 6.85 4.65 21.38
C THR A 68 5.42 5.09 21.07
N ARG A 69 4.53 5.16 22.07
CA ARG A 69 3.14 5.57 21.85
C ARG A 69 3.05 6.97 21.26
N VAL A 70 2.11 7.15 20.35
CA VAL A 70 1.83 8.44 19.68
C VAL A 70 0.33 8.61 19.48
N ALA A 71 -0.17 9.83 19.65
CA ALA A 71 -1.54 10.20 19.26
C ALA A 71 -1.52 10.67 17.80
N LEU A 72 -2.36 10.06 16.95
CA LEU A 72 -2.50 10.41 15.54
C LEU A 72 -3.96 10.36 15.12
N ALA A 73 -4.47 11.46 14.58
CA ALA A 73 -5.84 11.57 14.06
C ALA A 73 -6.92 11.06 15.07
N GLY A 74 -6.76 11.35 16.35
CA GLY A 74 -7.69 10.92 17.41
C GLY A 74 -7.48 9.51 17.95
N HIS A 75 -6.47 8.78 17.45
CA HIS A 75 -6.12 7.42 17.89
C HIS A 75 -4.83 7.42 18.70
N GLU A 76 -4.81 6.63 19.78
CA GLU A 76 -3.59 6.28 20.50
C GLU A 76 -2.96 5.04 19.87
N LEU A 77 -1.76 5.20 19.31
CA LEU A 77 -0.99 4.12 18.67
C LEU A 77 0.10 3.61 19.61
N ALA A 78 0.33 2.32 19.65
CA ALA A 78 1.42 1.70 20.42
C ALA A 78 2.80 2.17 19.90
N HIS A 79 2.89 2.48 18.62
CA HIS A 79 4.09 2.98 17.94
C HIS A 79 3.69 3.74 16.65
N PRO A 80 4.53 4.65 16.12
CA PRO A 80 4.20 5.50 14.97
C PRO A 80 4.37 4.78 13.62
N ILE A 81 3.88 3.54 13.52
CA ILE A 81 4.00 2.74 12.29
C ILE A 81 2.60 2.39 11.78
N LEU A 82 2.35 2.71 10.52
CA LEU A 82 1.18 2.31 9.76
C LEU A 82 1.63 1.60 8.48
N LEU A 83 0.91 0.57 8.06
CA LEU A 83 1.10 -0.03 6.76
C LEU A 83 0.42 0.84 5.68
N ALA A 84 1.23 1.28 4.73
CA ALA A 84 0.77 2.09 3.61
C ALA A 84 -0.15 1.29 2.66
N PRO A 85 -1.03 1.96 1.88
CA PRO A 85 -1.85 1.29 0.88
C PRO A 85 -0.96 0.74 -0.24
N VAL A 86 -1.10 -0.56 -0.51
CA VAL A 86 -0.42 -1.26 -1.61
C VAL A 86 -1.48 -1.97 -2.43
N ALA A 87 -1.47 -1.75 -3.75
CA ALA A 87 -2.42 -2.34 -4.67
C ALA A 87 -2.13 -3.82 -4.93
N HIS A 88 -3.19 -4.58 -5.23
CA HIS A 88 -3.10 -5.94 -5.80
C HIS A 88 -2.23 -6.92 -5.01
N GLN A 89 -2.34 -6.96 -3.70
CA GLN A 89 -1.47 -7.80 -2.87
C GLN A 89 -1.64 -9.31 -3.12
N ARG A 90 -2.75 -9.73 -3.76
CA ARG A 90 -2.91 -11.11 -4.24
C ARG A 90 -1.91 -11.52 -5.33
N LEU A 91 -1.21 -10.57 -5.93
CA LEU A 91 -0.03 -10.87 -6.76
C LEU A 91 1.11 -11.52 -5.97
N ALA A 92 1.26 -11.13 -4.71
CA ALA A 92 2.33 -11.64 -3.84
C ALA A 92 1.90 -12.84 -3.00
N HIS A 93 0.65 -12.88 -2.54
CA HIS A 93 0.11 -13.93 -1.68
C HIS A 93 -1.39 -14.09 -1.86
N SER A 94 -1.91 -15.31 -1.81
CA SER A 94 -3.33 -15.63 -2.01
C SER A 94 -4.28 -14.85 -1.10
N ASP A 95 -3.87 -14.59 0.15
CA ASP A 95 -4.68 -13.89 1.13
C ASP A 95 -4.62 -12.35 0.97
N GLY A 96 -3.60 -11.84 0.25
CA GLY A 96 -3.49 -10.43 -0.13
C GLY A 96 -3.61 -9.47 1.05
N GLU A 97 -4.43 -8.46 0.88
CA GLU A 97 -4.64 -7.37 1.85
C GLU A 97 -5.24 -7.87 3.18
N TRP A 98 -5.96 -8.98 3.16
CA TRP A 98 -6.49 -9.61 4.38
C TRP A 98 -5.37 -10.05 5.34
N ALA A 99 -4.33 -10.72 4.82
CA ALA A 99 -3.19 -11.15 5.61
C ALA A 99 -2.37 -9.95 6.13
N SER A 100 -2.20 -8.91 5.31
CA SER A 100 -1.49 -7.69 5.73
C SER A 100 -2.23 -6.94 6.83
N ALA A 101 -3.56 -6.86 6.74
CA ALA A 101 -4.38 -6.22 7.77
C ALA A 101 -4.32 -6.98 9.10
N LEU A 102 -4.39 -8.31 9.08
CA LEU A 102 -4.22 -9.14 10.28
C LEU A 102 -2.84 -8.97 10.91
N ALA A 103 -1.78 -8.93 10.08
CA ALA A 103 -0.42 -8.72 10.57
C ALA A 103 -0.26 -7.33 11.21
N ALA A 104 -0.85 -6.29 10.64
CA ALA A 104 -0.88 -4.95 11.22
C ALA A 104 -1.62 -4.94 12.56
N ALA A 105 -2.82 -5.51 12.63
CA ALA A 105 -3.62 -5.59 13.84
C ALA A 105 -2.87 -6.31 14.97
N ALA A 106 -2.26 -7.46 14.68
CA ALA A 106 -1.48 -8.24 15.64
C ALA A 106 -0.27 -7.49 16.23
N GLN A 107 0.22 -6.44 15.54
CA GLN A 107 1.31 -5.59 16.01
C GLN A 107 0.82 -4.24 16.58
N GLY A 108 -0.48 -4.00 16.65
CA GLY A 108 -1.05 -2.70 17.04
C GLY A 108 -0.72 -1.57 16.06
N ALA A 109 -0.38 -1.92 14.82
CA ALA A 109 -0.11 -0.96 13.74
C ALA A 109 -1.41 -0.53 13.06
N GLY A 110 -1.45 0.71 12.55
CA GLY A 110 -2.52 1.14 11.65
C GLY A 110 -2.41 0.45 10.29
N TYR A 111 -3.53 0.27 9.62
CA TYR A 111 -3.59 -0.28 8.27
C TYR A 111 -4.36 0.63 7.33
N VAL A 112 -3.80 0.94 6.17
CA VAL A 112 -4.47 1.71 5.13
C VAL A 112 -4.76 0.81 3.93
N LEU A 113 -6.03 0.54 3.68
CA LEU A 113 -6.47 -0.27 2.54
C LEU A 113 -6.55 0.62 1.29
N GLY A 114 -5.96 0.17 0.18
CA GLY A 114 -5.97 0.92 -1.08
C GLY A 114 -7.25 0.75 -1.91
N THR A 115 -7.59 1.76 -2.70
CA THR A 115 -8.67 1.69 -3.71
C THR A 115 -8.49 0.51 -4.67
N GLN A 116 -7.23 0.21 -5.03
CA GLN A 116 -6.89 -0.90 -5.94
C GLN A 116 -6.59 -2.20 -5.20
N SER A 117 -7.23 -2.41 -4.07
CA SER A 117 -7.15 -3.68 -3.34
C SER A 117 -7.70 -4.84 -4.16
N SER A 118 -7.13 -6.02 -3.98
CA SER A 118 -7.60 -7.30 -4.52
C SER A 118 -8.53 -8.06 -3.57
N VAL A 119 -8.74 -7.53 -2.36
CA VAL A 119 -9.67 -8.06 -1.34
C VAL A 119 -10.73 -7.00 -1.03
N PRO A 120 -12.03 -7.35 -0.96
CA PRO A 120 -13.08 -6.42 -0.58
C PRO A 120 -12.85 -5.77 0.77
N MET A 121 -13.15 -4.47 0.88
CA MET A 121 -12.95 -3.69 2.10
C MET A 121 -13.73 -4.26 3.29
N GLU A 122 -14.90 -4.82 3.06
CA GLU A 122 -15.73 -5.44 4.09
C GLU A 122 -15.05 -6.67 4.70
N GLN A 123 -14.42 -7.51 3.87
CA GLN A 123 -13.70 -8.69 4.35
C GLN A 123 -12.47 -8.30 5.18
N VAL A 124 -11.76 -7.25 4.77
CA VAL A 124 -10.62 -6.72 5.53
C VAL A 124 -11.10 -6.14 6.87
N ALA A 125 -12.17 -5.37 6.86
CA ALA A 125 -12.74 -4.77 8.07
C ALA A 125 -13.24 -5.85 9.06
N GLU A 126 -13.99 -6.84 8.58
CA GLU A 126 -14.48 -7.97 9.40
C GLU A 126 -13.33 -8.71 10.09
N ALA A 127 -12.21 -8.87 9.40
CA ALA A 127 -11.05 -9.59 9.94
C ALA A 127 -10.39 -8.89 11.13
N VAL A 128 -10.41 -7.55 11.20
CA VAL A 128 -9.61 -6.80 12.17
C VAL A 128 -10.41 -5.97 13.17
N LEU A 129 -11.64 -5.59 12.87
CA LEU A 129 -12.42 -4.67 13.73
C LEU A 129 -12.75 -5.22 15.11
N ALA A 130 -12.81 -6.54 15.25
CA ALA A 130 -13.07 -7.19 16.53
C ALA A 130 -11.85 -7.22 17.46
N ASP A 131 -10.65 -6.95 16.97
CA ASP A 131 -9.42 -6.94 17.77
C ASP A 131 -9.26 -5.60 18.50
N PRO A 132 -9.37 -5.56 19.84
CA PRO A 132 -9.24 -4.32 20.60
C PRO A 132 -7.80 -3.77 20.64
N GLY A 133 -6.81 -4.60 20.29
CA GLY A 133 -5.39 -4.21 20.26
C GLY A 133 -4.93 -3.64 18.92
N ARG A 134 -5.77 -3.64 17.90
CA ARG A 134 -5.42 -3.12 16.57
C ARG A 134 -5.17 -1.62 16.57
N GLY A 135 -4.35 -1.15 15.64
CA GLY A 135 -4.31 0.26 15.25
C GLY A 135 -5.51 0.67 14.37
N PRO A 136 -5.57 1.93 13.93
CA PRO A 136 -6.67 2.42 13.09
C PRO A 136 -6.72 1.74 11.73
N LEU A 137 -7.94 1.62 11.19
CA LEU A 137 -8.22 1.10 9.87
C LEU A 137 -8.69 2.23 8.96
N TRP A 138 -7.89 2.61 7.95
CA TRP A 138 -8.17 3.71 7.05
C TRP A 138 -8.32 3.22 5.62
N PHE A 139 -9.09 3.97 4.79
CA PHE A 139 -9.27 3.68 3.38
C PHE A 139 -8.60 4.75 2.52
N GLN A 140 -7.69 4.34 1.63
CA GLN A 140 -7.07 5.23 0.66
C GLN A 140 -7.95 5.35 -0.58
N LEU A 141 -8.25 6.59 -0.99
CA LEU A 141 -9.06 6.92 -2.15
C LEU A 141 -8.20 7.49 -3.28
N TYR A 142 -8.20 6.84 -4.43
CA TYR A 142 -7.91 7.45 -5.70
C TYR A 142 -9.19 8.05 -6.27
N TRP A 143 -9.18 9.35 -6.53
CA TRP A 143 -10.34 10.04 -7.10
C TRP A 143 -10.68 9.48 -8.48
N GLN A 144 -11.93 9.06 -8.66
CA GLN A 144 -12.49 8.62 -9.94
C GLN A 144 -13.24 9.78 -10.60
N ALA A 145 -13.41 9.74 -11.93
CA ALA A 145 -14.09 10.79 -12.68
C ALA A 145 -15.55 11.01 -12.26
N ASP A 146 -16.25 9.95 -11.87
CA ASP A 146 -17.63 10.02 -11.42
C ASP A 146 -17.73 10.37 -9.92
N ARG A 147 -18.37 11.50 -9.63
CA ARG A 147 -18.56 11.98 -8.25
C ARG A 147 -19.49 11.09 -7.42
N GLY A 148 -20.51 10.52 -8.07
CA GLY A 148 -21.45 9.60 -7.43
C GLY A 148 -20.73 8.32 -6.97
N PHE A 149 -19.89 7.78 -7.84
CA PHE A 149 -19.07 6.63 -7.54
C PHE A 149 -18.09 6.88 -6.37
N ASN A 150 -17.39 8.03 -6.36
CA ASN A 150 -16.52 8.40 -5.24
C ASN A 150 -17.29 8.48 -3.92
N ARG A 151 -18.47 9.11 -3.95
CA ARG A 151 -19.36 9.18 -2.77
C ARG A 151 -19.76 7.78 -2.29
N ALA A 152 -20.15 6.91 -3.20
CA ALA A 152 -20.53 5.54 -2.87
C ALA A 152 -19.36 4.75 -2.25
N LEU A 153 -18.13 4.91 -2.76
CA LEU A 153 -16.94 4.29 -2.16
C LEU A 153 -16.69 4.79 -0.74
N VAL A 154 -16.78 6.09 -0.50
CA VAL A 154 -16.59 6.67 0.84
C VAL A 154 -17.67 6.17 1.80
N GLN A 155 -18.94 6.20 1.40
CA GLN A 155 -20.05 5.70 2.22
C GLN A 155 -19.92 4.20 2.52
N ARG A 156 -19.43 3.43 1.55
CA ARG A 156 -19.17 2.00 1.72
C ARG A 156 -18.04 1.75 2.72
N ALA A 157 -16.95 2.53 2.66
CA ALA A 157 -15.86 2.45 3.63
C ALA A 157 -16.33 2.83 5.04
N GLU A 158 -17.12 3.90 5.17
CA GLU A 158 -17.72 4.32 6.43
C GLU A 158 -18.62 3.24 7.01
N ALA A 159 -19.51 2.66 6.19
CA ALA A 159 -20.40 1.57 6.62
C ALA A 159 -19.64 0.29 7.02
N ALA A 160 -18.49 0.03 6.40
CA ALA A 160 -17.63 -1.09 6.76
C ALA A 160 -16.79 -0.84 8.03
N GLY A 161 -16.79 0.39 8.59
CA GLY A 161 -16.10 0.74 9.83
C GLY A 161 -14.69 1.29 9.65
N PHE A 162 -14.34 1.79 8.45
CA PHE A 162 -13.10 2.54 8.25
C PHE A 162 -13.20 3.90 8.93
N GLU A 163 -12.14 4.29 9.63
CA GLU A 163 -12.14 5.42 10.57
C GLU A 163 -11.66 6.73 9.93
N ALA A 164 -11.00 6.64 8.76
CA ALA A 164 -10.60 7.81 7.99
C ALA A 164 -10.46 7.49 6.50
N ILE A 165 -10.51 8.56 5.69
CA ILE A 165 -10.19 8.53 4.26
C ILE A 165 -8.83 9.19 4.03
N VAL A 166 -7.95 8.49 3.30
CA VAL A 166 -6.65 9.00 2.86
C VAL A 166 -6.75 9.33 1.38
N LEU A 167 -6.95 10.61 1.04
CA LEU A 167 -7.03 11.02 -0.35
C LEU A 167 -5.64 11.16 -0.96
N THR A 168 -5.34 10.37 -2.01
CA THR A 168 -4.09 10.49 -2.77
C THR A 168 -4.21 11.57 -3.83
N VAL A 169 -3.35 12.59 -3.76
CA VAL A 169 -3.43 13.80 -4.59
C VAL A 169 -2.17 14.07 -5.44
N ASP A 170 -1.18 13.19 -5.35
CA ASP A 170 0.15 13.33 -5.96
C ASP A 170 0.35 12.49 -7.23
N ALA A 171 -0.66 11.72 -7.66
CA ALA A 171 -0.58 10.83 -8.81
C ALA A 171 -1.63 11.16 -9.89
N PRO A 172 -1.60 12.37 -10.50
CA PRO A 172 -2.56 12.75 -11.53
C PRO A 172 -2.38 11.96 -12.83
N VAL A 173 -1.20 11.39 -13.04
CA VAL A 173 -0.85 10.57 -14.22
C VAL A 173 -0.07 9.34 -13.79
N GLN A 174 -0.22 8.25 -14.55
CA GLN A 174 0.61 7.06 -14.39
C GLN A 174 2.02 7.35 -14.92
N GLY A 175 3.03 7.21 -14.08
CA GLY A 175 4.43 7.28 -14.52
C GLY A 175 4.77 6.15 -15.50
N VAL A 176 5.70 6.41 -16.43
CA VAL A 176 6.20 5.38 -17.33
C VAL A 176 7.07 4.41 -16.53
N ARG A 177 6.64 3.16 -16.40
CA ARG A 177 7.30 2.12 -15.59
C ARG A 177 8.04 1.14 -16.51
N ASP A 178 9.24 1.52 -16.89
CA ASP A 178 10.02 0.78 -17.89
C ASP A 178 10.43 -0.61 -17.45
N ARG A 179 10.66 -0.83 -16.16
CA ARG A 179 10.96 -2.16 -15.60
C ARG A 179 9.77 -3.10 -15.78
N GLU A 180 8.56 -2.66 -15.45
CA GLU A 180 7.33 -3.44 -15.67
C GLU A 180 7.11 -3.75 -17.16
N ARG A 181 7.29 -2.75 -18.02
CA ARG A 181 7.12 -2.92 -19.47
C ARG A 181 8.10 -3.94 -20.05
N ARG A 182 9.37 -3.89 -19.64
CA ARG A 182 10.39 -4.87 -20.06
C ARG A 182 10.10 -6.28 -19.53
N ALA A 183 9.55 -6.38 -18.32
CA ALA A 183 9.15 -7.66 -17.73
C ALA A 183 7.82 -8.20 -18.30
N GLY A 184 7.12 -7.43 -19.15
CA GLY A 184 5.84 -7.82 -19.72
C GLY A 184 4.73 -7.95 -18.67
N PHE A 185 4.78 -7.14 -17.62
CA PHE A 185 3.79 -7.22 -16.54
C PHE A 185 2.37 -6.95 -17.05
N ALA A 186 1.47 -7.85 -16.66
CA ALA A 186 0.02 -7.69 -16.79
C ALA A 186 -0.65 -8.35 -15.60
N LEU A 187 -1.77 -7.81 -15.15
CA LEU A 187 -2.55 -8.44 -14.07
C LEU A 187 -3.02 -9.82 -14.52
N PRO A 188 -2.71 -10.89 -13.77
CA PRO A 188 -3.16 -12.23 -14.10
C PRO A 188 -4.68 -12.36 -13.90
N PRO A 189 -5.33 -13.32 -14.57
CA PRO A 189 -6.73 -13.62 -14.36
C PRO A 189 -7.05 -13.85 -12.87
N GLY A 190 -8.12 -13.22 -12.38
CA GLY A 190 -8.55 -13.33 -10.99
C GLY A 190 -7.94 -12.31 -10.02
N VAL A 191 -6.92 -11.55 -10.43
CA VAL A 191 -6.41 -10.41 -9.66
C VAL A 191 -6.85 -9.11 -10.32
N HIS A 192 -7.64 -8.32 -9.62
CA HIS A 192 -8.15 -7.03 -10.10
C HIS A 192 -8.48 -6.10 -8.93
N ALA A 193 -8.66 -4.81 -9.21
CA ALA A 193 -9.10 -3.82 -8.23
C ALA A 193 -10.59 -4.02 -7.94
N VAL A 194 -10.92 -4.77 -6.87
CA VAL A 194 -12.29 -5.18 -6.56
C VAL A 194 -13.23 -4.02 -6.28
N HIS A 195 -12.70 -2.88 -5.84
CA HIS A 195 -13.49 -1.68 -5.56
C HIS A 195 -13.80 -0.85 -6.81
N LEU A 196 -13.13 -1.14 -7.94
CA LEU A 196 -13.26 -0.37 -9.19
C LEU A 196 -13.99 -1.14 -10.30
N GLN A 197 -14.52 -2.33 -10.03
CA GLN A 197 -15.20 -3.15 -11.05
C GLN A 197 -16.41 -2.46 -11.68
N ASP A 198 -17.18 -1.73 -10.87
CA ASP A 198 -18.38 -1.01 -11.30
C ASP A 198 -18.11 0.48 -11.57
N ALA A 199 -16.83 0.88 -11.63
CA ALA A 199 -16.49 2.26 -11.94
C ALA A 199 -16.92 2.58 -13.38
N PRO A 200 -17.63 3.72 -13.60
CA PRO A 200 -17.97 4.14 -14.93
C PRO A 200 -16.74 4.26 -15.83
N ALA A 201 -16.80 3.67 -17.03
CA ALA A 201 -15.72 3.76 -17.99
C ALA A 201 -15.48 5.24 -18.35
N VAL A 202 -14.28 5.72 -18.14
CA VAL A 202 -13.85 7.02 -18.66
C VAL A 202 -13.51 6.81 -20.13
N PRO A 203 -14.17 7.51 -21.08
CA PRO A 203 -13.80 7.42 -22.48
C PRO A 203 -12.31 7.75 -22.62
N PRO A 204 -11.55 6.97 -23.39
CA PRO A 204 -10.16 7.34 -23.68
C PRO A 204 -10.16 8.70 -24.36
N ALA A 205 -9.55 9.69 -23.72
CA ALA A 205 -9.32 10.97 -24.35
C ALA A 205 -8.28 10.73 -25.45
N ASP A 206 -8.69 10.94 -26.69
CA ASP A 206 -7.92 11.07 -27.95
C ASP A 206 -6.49 10.49 -28.04
N GLY A 207 -6.22 9.39 -27.38
CA GLY A 207 -4.94 8.64 -27.50
C GLY A 207 -3.74 9.23 -26.76
N THR A 208 -3.87 10.36 -26.09
CA THR A 208 -2.83 10.86 -25.18
C THR A 208 -3.20 10.54 -23.74
N TYR A 209 -2.33 9.81 -23.05
CA TYR A 209 -2.49 9.39 -21.67
C TYR A 209 -2.79 10.53 -20.68
N CYS A 210 -2.47 11.76 -21.05
CA CYS A 210 -2.63 12.97 -20.24
C CYS A 210 -3.85 13.83 -20.61
N ALA A 211 -4.50 13.63 -21.74
CA ALA A 211 -5.49 14.58 -22.25
C ALA A 211 -6.82 14.59 -21.49
N GLY A 212 -7.22 13.49 -20.87
CA GLY A 212 -8.47 13.42 -20.10
C GLY A 212 -8.34 13.77 -18.62
N LEU A 213 -7.14 13.70 -18.04
CA LEU A 213 -6.93 13.87 -16.61
C LEU A 213 -7.16 15.29 -16.10
N PRO A 214 -6.71 16.37 -16.79
CA PRO A 214 -6.94 17.74 -16.31
C PRO A 214 -8.42 18.14 -16.27
N ALA A 215 -9.27 17.54 -17.11
CA ALA A 215 -10.70 17.85 -17.14
C ALA A 215 -11.46 17.26 -15.95
N HIS A 216 -10.93 16.23 -15.31
CA HIS A 216 -11.58 15.50 -14.22
C HIS A 216 -10.82 15.57 -12.90
N ALA A 217 -9.63 16.19 -12.89
CA ALA A 217 -8.85 16.36 -11.67
C ALA A 217 -9.61 17.24 -10.66
N PRO A 218 -9.70 16.82 -9.39
CA PRO A 218 -10.30 17.66 -8.37
C PRO A 218 -9.45 18.93 -8.17
N THR A 219 -10.12 20.06 -8.07
CA THR A 219 -9.50 21.33 -7.68
C THR A 219 -10.07 21.76 -6.33
N TRP A 220 -9.27 22.50 -5.57
CA TRP A 220 -9.70 23.10 -4.30
C TRP A 220 -10.80 24.14 -4.51
#